data_38cff21d594ef26024318d178484bba1
#
_entry.id   38cff21d594ef26024318d178484bba1
#
_cell.length_a   1.000
_cell.length_b   1.000
_cell.length_c   1.000
_cell.angle_alpha   90.00
_cell.angle_beta   90.00
_cell.angle_gamma   90.00
#
_symmetry.space_group_name_H-M   'P 1'
#
loop_
_entity.id
_entity.type
_entity.pdbx_description
1 polymer ?
#
loop_
_entity_poly.entity_id
_entity_poly.type
_entity_poly.pdbx_seq_one_letter_code
_entity_poly.pdbx_strand_id
1 'polypeptide(L)'
;MHLIFLIYSYFPFGGLQRDFLRVAKECMSRGHNITVYTLSWDGDIPDGINVILAPVTARNRIKRNQAYTEWVRTVLRQRDDSLVIGFNKMPFLDIYFAADSCF
;
A
#
# COMPACT_ATOMS: atom_id res chain seq x y z
N MET A 1 -15.99 6.14 0.20
CA MET A 1 -15.06 6.00 1.32
C MET A 1 -13.64 6.08 0.82
N HIS A 2 -12.74 6.64 1.59
CA HIS A 2 -11.34 6.74 1.19
C HIS A 2 -10.55 5.58 1.80
N LEU A 3 -9.86 4.82 0.95
CA LEU A 3 -9.06 3.68 1.37
C LEU A 3 -7.59 3.99 1.14
N ILE A 4 -6.76 3.67 2.12
CA ILE A 4 -5.32 3.84 2.04
C ILE A 4 -4.70 2.45 1.99
N PHE A 5 -3.98 2.15 0.91
CA PHE A 5 -3.33 0.86 0.70
C PHE A 5 -1.83 1.00 0.93
N LEU A 6 -1.27 0.09 1.70
CA LEU A 6 0.15 0.07 2.03
C LEU A 6 0.78 -1.19 1.48
N ILE A 7 1.79 -1.03 0.64
CA ILE A 7 2.57 -2.14 0.10
C ILE A 7 4.00 -1.63 -0.10
N TYR A 8 5.00 -2.45 0.23
CA TYR A 8 6.39 -2.00 0.10
C TYR A 8 6.75 -1.66 -1.34
N SER A 9 6.44 -2.56 -2.27
CA SER A 9 6.78 -2.34 -3.67
C SER A 9 5.73 -2.97 -4.57
N TYR A 10 5.42 -2.33 -5.68
CA TYR A 10 4.54 -2.89 -6.69
C TYR A 10 5.33 -3.19 -7.96
N PHE A 11 5.14 -4.40 -8.51
CA PHE A 11 5.64 -4.80 -9.80
C PHE A 11 4.63 -5.79 -10.40
N PRO A 12 4.47 -5.84 -11.75
CA PRO A 12 3.31 -6.52 -12.35
C PRO A 12 3.35 -8.06 -12.32
N PHE A 13 4.45 -8.67 -11.91
CA PHE A 13 4.60 -10.12 -11.94
C PHE A 13 4.67 -10.80 -10.58
N GLY A 14 4.36 -10.11 -9.52
CA GLY A 14 4.31 -10.71 -8.18
C GLY A 14 2.92 -11.19 -7.83
N GLY A 15 2.83 -12.28 -7.08
CA GLY A 15 1.53 -12.81 -6.65
C GLY A 15 0.80 -11.85 -5.71
N LEU A 16 1.50 -11.33 -4.71
CA LEU A 16 0.92 -10.37 -3.78
C LEU A 16 0.51 -9.09 -4.53
N GLN A 17 1.32 -8.66 -5.48
CA GLN A 17 1.05 -7.44 -6.23
C GLN A 17 -0.17 -7.60 -7.14
N ARG A 18 -0.38 -8.79 -7.70
CA ARG A 18 -1.59 -9.04 -8.49
C ARG A 18 -2.83 -9.02 -7.62
N ASP A 19 -2.74 -9.61 -6.43
CA ASP A 19 -3.87 -9.59 -5.49
C ASP A 19 -4.16 -8.17 -5.04
N PHE A 20 -3.12 -7.39 -4.75
CA PHE A 20 -3.27 -5.99 -4.38
C PHE A 20 -4.03 -5.21 -5.46
N LEU A 21 -3.61 -5.37 -6.72
CA LEU A 21 -4.22 -4.63 -7.81
C LEU A 21 -5.68 -5.06 -8.01
N ARG A 22 -5.96 -6.36 -7.89
CA ARG A 22 -7.32 -6.87 -8.01
C ARG A 22 -8.23 -6.29 -6.93
N VAL A 23 -7.76 -6.26 -5.70
CA VAL A 23 -8.54 -5.70 -4.58
C VAL A 23 -8.76 -4.20 -4.80
N ALA A 24 -7.72 -3.48 -5.22
CA ALA A 24 -7.83 -2.05 -5.46
C ALA A 24 -8.86 -1.74 -6.56
N LYS A 25 -8.82 -2.48 -7.65
CA LYS A 25 -9.78 -2.29 -8.74
C LYS A 25 -11.20 -2.62 -8.31
N GLU A 26 -11.36 -3.66 -7.52
CA GLU A 26 -12.69 -4.02 -7.01
C GLU A 26 -13.24 -2.91 -6.12
N CYS A 27 -12.42 -2.36 -5.25
CA CYS A 27 -12.84 -1.26 -4.38
C CYS A 27 -13.20 -0.01 -5.18
N MET A 28 -12.44 0.28 -6.24
CA MET A 28 -12.77 1.42 -7.10
C MET A 28 -14.12 1.21 -7.81
N SER A 29 -14.39 0.00 -8.25
CA SER A 29 -15.64 -0.30 -8.93
C SER A 29 -16.85 -0.12 -8.02
N ARG A 30 -16.61 -0.16 -6.70
CA ARG A 30 -17.64 0.06 -5.70
C ARG A 30 -17.71 1.52 -5.23
N GLY A 31 -16.99 2.43 -5.90
CA GLY A 31 -17.09 3.85 -5.61
C GLY A 31 -16.11 4.38 -4.55
N HIS A 32 -15.13 3.58 -4.16
CA HIS A 32 -14.15 4.04 -3.16
C HIS A 32 -12.98 4.75 -3.83
N ASN A 33 -12.42 5.74 -3.13
CA ASN A 33 -11.21 6.43 -3.55
C ASN A 33 -10.01 5.69 -2.97
N ILE A 34 -9.00 5.45 -3.81
CA ILE A 34 -7.84 4.66 -3.43
C ILE A 34 -6.58 5.54 -3.45
N THR A 35 -5.85 5.55 -2.33
CA THR A 35 -4.52 6.14 -2.24
C THR A 35 -3.55 5.03 -1.83
N VAL A 36 -2.42 4.93 -2.54
CA VAL A 36 -1.41 3.92 -2.27
C VAL A 36 -0.13 4.60 -1.84
N TYR A 37 0.40 4.22 -0.67
CA TYR A 37 1.74 4.63 -0.25
C TYR A 37 2.66 3.45 -0.45
N THR A 38 3.70 3.62 -1.24
CA THR A 38 4.62 2.54 -1.58
C THR A 38 6.03 3.09 -1.75
N LEU A 39 7.03 2.21 -1.67
CA LEU A 39 8.42 2.61 -1.91
C LEU A 39 8.73 2.72 -3.39
N SER A 40 8.14 1.85 -4.20
CA SER A 40 8.39 1.86 -5.63
C SER A 40 7.18 1.30 -6.38
N TRP A 41 7.00 1.76 -7.58
CA TRP A 41 5.92 1.30 -8.46
C TRP A 41 6.51 1.06 -9.84
N ASP A 42 6.45 -0.17 -10.31
CA ASP A 42 6.92 -0.57 -11.62
C ASP A 42 5.71 -0.91 -12.48
N GLY A 43 5.57 -0.25 -13.62
CA GLY A 43 4.46 -0.47 -14.54
C GLY A 43 3.48 0.70 -14.54
N ASP A 44 2.39 0.52 -15.28
CA ASP A 44 1.37 1.55 -15.42
C ASP A 44 0.55 1.72 -14.15
N ILE A 45 0.18 2.95 -13.86
CA ILE A 45 -0.71 3.24 -12.74
C ILE A 45 -2.13 3.27 -13.28
N PRO A 46 -3.02 2.39 -12.77
CA PRO A 46 -4.42 2.40 -13.22
C PRO A 46 -5.10 3.73 -12.93
N ASP A 47 -6.01 4.13 -13.82
CA ASP A 47 -6.78 5.34 -13.62
C ASP A 47 -7.60 5.23 -12.33
N GLY A 48 -7.65 6.31 -11.58
CA GLY A 48 -8.42 6.36 -10.35
C GLY A 48 -7.66 5.98 -9.10
N ILE A 49 -6.44 5.47 -9.24
CA ILE A 49 -5.57 5.16 -8.11
C ILE A 49 -4.54 6.28 -7.95
N ASN A 50 -4.44 6.84 -6.75
CA ASN A 50 -3.45 7.86 -6.45
C ASN A 50 -2.24 7.17 -5.79
N VAL A 51 -1.12 7.11 -6.48
CA VAL A 51 0.09 6.47 -5.98
C VAL A 51 1.06 7.52 -5.48
N ILE A 52 1.47 7.39 -4.22
CA ILE A 52 2.42 8.31 -3.59
C ILE A 52 3.64 7.49 -3.18
N LEU A 53 4.79 7.86 -3.73
CA LEU A 53 6.03 7.18 -3.41
C LEU A 53 6.64 7.78 -2.14
N ALA A 54 7.06 6.93 -1.22
CA ALA A 54 7.69 7.39 0.01
C ALA A 54 9.06 8.00 -0.29
N PRO A 55 9.39 9.16 0.27
CA PRO A 55 10.68 9.82 0.03
C PRO A 55 11.77 9.19 0.90
N VAL A 56 12.08 7.93 0.65
CA VAL A 56 13.00 7.15 1.45
C VAL A 56 14.18 6.70 0.59
N THR A 57 15.41 6.89 1.08
CA THR A 57 16.64 6.63 0.33
C THR A 57 17.63 5.78 1.09
N ALA A 58 17.20 4.78 1.81
CA ALA A 58 18.11 3.89 2.52
C ALA A 58 18.66 2.82 1.59
N ARG A 59 19.91 2.41 1.79
CA ARG A 59 20.55 1.38 0.97
C ARG A 59 20.10 -0.01 1.33
N ASN A 60 19.92 -0.26 2.60
CA ASN A 60 19.60 -1.57 3.13
C ASN A 60 18.09 -1.77 3.07
N ARG A 61 17.65 -2.96 2.64
CA ARG A 61 16.22 -3.24 2.54
C ARG A 61 15.53 -3.09 3.90
N ILE A 62 16.15 -3.59 4.97
CA ILE A 62 15.55 -3.54 6.30
C ILE A 62 15.38 -2.10 6.74
N LYS A 63 16.43 -1.29 6.57
CA LYS A 63 16.38 0.12 6.95
C LYS A 63 15.39 0.89 6.08
N ARG A 64 15.30 0.54 4.80
CA ARG A 64 14.37 1.18 3.89
C ARG A 64 12.92 0.88 4.31
N ASN A 65 12.64 -0.37 4.66
CA ASN A 65 11.30 -0.74 5.11
C ASN A 65 10.95 -0.07 6.43
N GLN A 66 11.92 0.03 7.34
CA GLN A 66 11.71 0.74 8.60
C GLN A 66 11.41 2.23 8.37
N ALA A 67 12.17 2.86 7.49
CA ALA A 67 11.96 4.27 7.18
C ALA A 67 10.62 4.49 6.50
N TYR A 68 10.21 3.57 5.63
CA TYR A 68 8.89 3.61 5.02
C TYR A 68 7.81 3.54 6.09
N THR A 69 7.93 2.61 7.03
CA THR A 69 6.95 2.44 8.10
C THR A 69 6.83 3.72 8.94
N GLU A 70 7.96 4.34 9.28
CA GLU A 70 7.95 5.58 10.05
C GLU A 70 7.33 6.73 9.25
N TRP A 71 7.63 6.83 7.97
CA TRP A 71 7.04 7.85 7.12
C TRP A 71 5.53 7.67 7.03
N VAL A 72 5.07 6.43 6.83
CA VAL A 72 3.64 6.14 6.76
C VAL A 72 2.97 6.51 8.07
N ARG A 73 3.59 6.17 9.21
CA ARG A 73 3.05 6.52 10.52
C ARG A 73 2.81 8.02 10.62
N THR A 74 3.78 8.81 10.15
CA THR A 74 3.67 10.27 10.19
C THR A 74 2.53 10.77 9.31
N VAL A 75 2.42 10.22 8.10
CA VAL A 75 1.37 10.62 7.17
C VAL A 75 0.00 10.24 7.71
N LEU A 76 -0.13 9.05 8.29
CA LEU A 76 -1.42 8.58 8.79
C LEU A 76 -1.93 9.33 10.02
N ARG A 77 -1.05 10.04 10.72
CA ARG A 77 -1.48 10.87 11.85
C ARG A 77 -2.43 11.98 11.42
N GLN A 78 -2.39 12.36 10.16
CA GLN A 78 -3.22 13.43 9.63
C GLN A 78 -4.43 12.91 8.86
N ARG A 79 -4.63 11.59 8.86
CA ARG A 79 -5.77 11.02 8.14
C ARG A 79 -7.07 11.29 8.90
N ASP A 80 -8.16 11.33 8.14
CA ASP A 80 -9.49 11.45 8.71
C ASP A 80 -10.11 10.05 8.87
N ASP A 81 -11.27 9.79 8.26
CA ASP A 81 -12.00 8.53 8.39
C ASP A 81 -11.51 7.45 7.43
N SER A 82 -10.31 7.59 6.89
CA SER A 82 -9.79 6.61 5.93
C SER A 82 -9.51 5.28 6.59
N LEU A 83 -9.78 4.20 5.86
CA LEU A 83 -9.47 2.85 6.30
C LEU A 83 -8.09 2.45 5.75
N VAL A 84 -7.23 1.90 6.60
CA VAL A 84 -5.86 1.53 6.20
C VAL A 84 -5.78 0.02 5.99
N ILE A 85 -5.43 -0.37 4.77
CA ILE A 85 -5.32 -1.79 4.39
C ILE A 85 -3.87 -2.07 4.01
N GLY A 86 -3.23 -3.00 4.70
CA GLY A 86 -1.84 -3.34 4.45
C GLY A 86 -1.69 -4.67 3.73
N PHE A 87 -0.78 -4.72 2.78
CA PHE A 87 -0.45 -5.94 2.03
C PHE A 87 0.89 -6.52 2.46
N ASN A 88 1.58 -5.82 3.35
CA ASN A 88 2.76 -6.33 4.04
C ASN A 88 2.51 -6.15 5.53
N LYS A 89 3.10 -7.03 6.34
CA LYS A 89 2.89 -6.96 7.79
C LYS A 89 3.57 -5.73 8.35
N MET A 90 2.79 -4.88 9.01
CA MET A 90 3.30 -3.68 9.66
C MET A 90 2.30 -3.22 10.71
N PRO A 91 2.69 -2.36 11.67
CA PRO A 91 1.76 -1.87 12.69
C PRO A 91 0.72 -0.92 12.10
N PHE A 92 -0.25 -0.52 12.91
CA PHE A 92 -1.27 0.50 12.63
C PHE A 92 -2.20 0.20 11.44
N LEU A 93 -2.32 -1.06 11.05
CA LEU A 93 -3.26 -1.44 10.00
C LEU A 93 -4.67 -1.65 10.57
N ASP A 94 -5.68 -1.19 9.84
CA ASP A 94 -7.05 -1.54 10.15
C ASP A 94 -7.37 -2.94 9.62
N ILE A 95 -6.81 -3.27 8.44
CA ILE A 95 -6.97 -4.58 7.82
C ILE A 95 -5.62 -5.02 7.28
N TYR A 96 -5.26 -6.27 7.56
CA TYR A 96 -4.07 -6.88 6.97
C TYR A 96 -4.50 -7.95 5.99
N PHE A 97 -4.12 -7.79 4.73
CA PHE A 97 -4.42 -8.76 3.68
C PHE A 97 -3.27 -9.77 3.61
N ALA A 98 -3.51 -10.96 4.12
CA ALA A 98 -2.51 -12.02 4.15
C ALA A 98 -2.63 -12.88 2.88
N ALA A 99 -1.92 -12.48 1.84
CA ALA A 99 -2.01 -13.16 0.55
C ALA A 99 -1.31 -14.51 0.53
N ASP A 100 -0.36 -14.70 1.42
CA ASP A 100 0.39 -15.95 1.47
C ASP A 100 -0.23 -16.95 2.41
N SER A 101 -1.40 -16.95 2.61
CA SER A 101 -2.25 -17.85 3.35
C SER A 101 -1.77 -19.27 3.47
N CYS A 102 -0.68 -19.55 3.87
CA CYS A 102 -0.31 -20.92 3.98
C CYS A 102 -0.87 -21.49 5.22
N PHE A 103 -1.38 -21.94 5.02
CA PHE A 103 -1.70 -22.46 5.98
C PHE A 103 -1.75 -23.33 6.07
#